data_ffc9efa1164ef80dd08e2cec6ebc4fab
#
_entry.id   ffc9efa1164ef80dd08e2cec6ebc4fab
#
_cell.length_a   1.000
_cell.length_b   1.000
_cell.length_c   1.000
_cell.angle_alpha   90.00
_cell.angle_beta   90.00
_cell.angle_gamma   90.00
#
_symmetry.space_group_name_H-M   'P 1'
#
loop_
_entity.id
_entity.type
_entity.pdbx_description
1 polymer ?
#
loop_
_entity_poly.entity_id
_entity_poly.type
_entity_poly.pdbx_seq_one_letter_code
_entity_poly.pdbx_strand_id
1 'polypeptide(L)'
;MATKSTFPLTFNVVKREPDEREIDNILERAPGEYKQNSIATLAAKVDTGTNTDFISAQERFKNLGTMFDPKDMPIAMQIALGLLMSDEDIQREIDVPHATHIFSYYDPQRVQSIQLIKAVGKEEYTIVNGQHTATATALIIMSGRMKGWKAKDWKKFPVNATYIETDDRSKARETFALMNGEMSKEITTFDHWKQHYLSVRLDQSGNPKYLHTYTLIQLLRKYNCTPLPEGHDDIGQAGAVTHLNAVETAAKNENYERLEFILKNHDTYWNSLPINNSEFGLYGSLLDITEDENISPTTKEWDIFMTDLHAVIQKVFKGMTKLRSSAKKAYKNYRYDLFADKSASAPFTVELYVAYKVYRLLGGTFDIPKLQIMYIHKNIDVINF
;
A
#
# COMPACT_ATOMS: atom_id res chain seq x y z
N MET A 1 29.00 6.84 37.25
CA MET A 1 28.65 5.41 37.52
C MET A 1 27.34 5.15 36.83
N ALA A 2 27.33 4.23 35.89
CA ALA A 2 26.07 3.87 35.23
C ALA A 2 25.22 3.07 36.24
N THR A 3 24.07 3.61 36.63
CA THR A 3 23.06 2.87 37.42
C THR A 3 22.66 1.66 36.59
N LYS A 4 23.08 0.45 36.99
CA LYS A 4 22.56 -0.80 36.40
C LYS A 4 21.06 -0.85 36.66
N SER A 5 20.26 -1.07 35.62
CA SER A 5 18.86 -1.35 35.76
C SER A 5 18.67 -2.55 36.70
N THR A 6 17.79 -2.41 37.69
CA THR A 6 17.42 -3.51 38.60
C THR A 6 16.30 -4.37 37.99
N PHE A 7 15.93 -4.09 36.74
CA PHE A 7 14.87 -4.83 36.04
C PHE A 7 15.30 -6.28 35.78
N PRO A 8 14.43 -7.26 36.03
CA PRO A 8 14.83 -8.68 36.01
C PRO A 8 15.10 -9.25 34.62
N LEU A 9 14.70 -8.55 33.56
CA LEU A 9 14.92 -8.97 32.17
C LEU A 9 15.97 -8.13 31.49
N THR A 10 16.72 -8.72 30.55
CA THR A 10 17.72 -8.03 29.75
C THR A 10 17.31 -8.10 28.27
N PHE A 11 17.29 -6.97 27.59
CA PHE A 11 17.13 -6.90 26.16
C PHE A 11 18.45 -7.20 25.44
N ASN A 12 18.40 -8.13 24.48
CA ASN A 12 19.56 -8.46 23.66
C ASN A 12 19.36 -7.86 22.27
N VAL A 13 20.11 -6.82 21.98
CA VAL A 13 20.15 -6.22 20.63
C VAL A 13 20.92 -7.18 19.71
N VAL A 14 20.25 -7.63 18.66
CA VAL A 14 20.90 -8.35 17.54
C VAL A 14 21.02 -7.33 16.41
N LYS A 15 22.25 -6.83 16.17
CA LYS A 15 22.51 -5.97 15.02
C LYS A 15 22.74 -6.84 13.79
N ARG A 16 22.15 -6.44 12.70
CA ARG A 16 22.40 -7.01 11.38
C ARG A 16 22.60 -5.86 10.39
N GLU A 17 23.65 -5.94 9.62
CA GLU A 17 23.85 -5.04 8.47
C GLU A 17 22.81 -5.40 7.42
N PRO A 18 22.14 -4.41 6.80
CA PRO A 18 21.22 -4.67 5.71
C PRO A 18 21.99 -5.21 4.49
N ASP A 19 21.51 -6.30 3.91
CA ASP A 19 22.04 -6.83 2.66
C ASP A 19 21.63 -5.87 1.50
N GLU A 20 22.51 -5.67 0.52
CA GLU A 20 22.16 -4.96 -0.72
C GLU A 20 21.03 -5.71 -1.45
N ARG A 21 20.00 -4.96 -1.84
CA ARG A 21 18.82 -5.51 -2.54
C ARG A 21 18.73 -4.94 -3.94
N GLU A 22 18.15 -5.72 -4.86
CA GLU A 22 17.92 -5.24 -6.23
C GLU A 22 17.13 -3.93 -6.27
N ILE A 23 16.20 -3.75 -5.31
CA ILE A 23 15.42 -2.52 -5.19
C ILE A 23 16.26 -1.32 -4.78
N ASP A 24 17.31 -1.52 -3.96
CA ASP A 24 18.21 -0.44 -3.58
C ASP A 24 18.96 0.08 -4.79
N ASN A 25 19.38 -0.80 -5.71
CA ASN A 25 19.99 -0.42 -6.99
C ASN A 25 19.03 0.42 -7.87
N ILE A 26 17.70 0.17 -7.78
CA ILE A 26 16.69 0.98 -8.47
C ILE A 26 16.58 2.36 -7.83
N LEU A 27 16.57 2.41 -6.51
CA LEU A 27 16.42 3.63 -5.74
C LEU A 27 17.68 4.52 -5.74
N GLU A 28 18.86 3.95 -6.06
CA GLU A 28 20.15 4.67 -6.09
C GLU A 28 20.55 5.23 -7.43
N ARG A 29 19.78 5.02 -8.49
CA ARG A 29 20.11 5.53 -9.82
C ARG A 29 20.32 7.03 -9.83
N ALA A 30 21.32 7.46 -10.62
CA ALA A 30 21.58 8.87 -10.86
C ALA A 30 20.47 9.49 -11.74
N PRO A 31 20.27 10.82 -11.67
CA PRO A 31 19.37 11.52 -12.59
C PRO A 31 19.71 11.22 -14.05
N GLY A 32 18.70 10.88 -14.85
CA GLY A 32 18.88 10.54 -16.27
C GLY A 32 19.30 9.10 -16.56
N GLU A 33 19.58 8.28 -15.56
CA GLU A 33 19.86 6.85 -15.74
C GLU A 33 18.59 6.02 -15.86
N TYR A 34 18.14 5.80 -17.10
CA TYR A 34 16.97 4.98 -17.39
C TYR A 34 17.38 3.56 -17.79
N LYS A 35 16.79 2.56 -17.14
CA LYS A 35 16.97 1.15 -17.53
C LYS A 35 15.82 0.74 -18.44
N GLN A 36 16.13 0.49 -19.70
CA GLN A 36 15.18 -0.01 -20.68
C GLN A 36 15.42 -1.51 -20.93
N ASN A 37 14.33 -2.27 -20.98
CA ASN A 37 14.38 -3.68 -21.34
C ASN A 37 13.65 -3.89 -22.67
N SER A 38 14.26 -4.58 -23.62
CA SER A 38 13.57 -5.03 -24.82
C SER A 38 12.50 -6.08 -24.50
N ILE A 39 11.48 -6.19 -25.34
CA ILE A 39 10.49 -7.27 -25.20
C ILE A 39 11.15 -8.65 -25.22
N ALA A 40 12.19 -8.83 -26.04
CA ALA A 40 12.95 -10.08 -26.04
C ALA A 40 13.58 -10.39 -24.67
N THR A 41 14.15 -9.37 -23.99
CA THR A 41 14.69 -9.51 -22.64
C THR A 41 13.61 -9.87 -21.63
N LEU A 42 12.43 -9.24 -21.73
CA LEU A 42 11.30 -9.52 -20.84
C LEU A 42 10.73 -10.92 -21.08
N ALA A 43 10.57 -11.32 -22.36
CA ALA A 43 10.12 -12.67 -22.71
C ALA A 43 11.08 -13.75 -22.20
N ALA A 44 12.40 -13.53 -22.30
CA ALA A 44 13.39 -14.45 -21.76
C ALA A 44 13.34 -14.60 -20.23
N LYS A 45 12.88 -13.56 -19.51
CA LYS A 45 12.65 -13.65 -18.05
C LYS A 45 11.48 -14.57 -17.69
N VAL A 46 10.50 -14.71 -18.58
CA VAL A 46 9.35 -15.61 -18.40
C VAL A 46 9.71 -17.03 -18.88
N ASP A 47 10.34 -17.13 -20.05
CA ASP A 47 10.77 -18.41 -20.65
C ASP A 47 12.19 -18.78 -20.18
N THR A 48 12.30 -19.09 -18.90
CA THR A 48 13.58 -19.48 -18.28
C THR A 48 13.90 -20.98 -18.43
N GLY A 49 12.96 -21.77 -18.96
CA GLY A 49 13.03 -23.24 -18.96
C GLY A 49 12.78 -23.88 -17.59
N THR A 50 12.63 -23.07 -16.54
CA THR A 50 12.32 -23.52 -15.15
C THR A 50 11.02 -22.95 -14.62
N ASN A 51 10.38 -22.02 -15.33
CA ASN A 51 9.08 -21.44 -14.95
C ASN A 51 7.96 -22.48 -15.20
N THR A 52 7.57 -23.17 -14.14
CA THR A 52 6.58 -24.26 -14.18
C THR A 52 5.22 -23.83 -14.68
N ASP A 53 4.78 -22.61 -14.36
CA ASP A 53 3.48 -22.10 -14.79
C ASP A 53 3.47 -21.81 -16.30
N PHE A 54 4.56 -21.23 -16.82
CA PHE A 54 4.71 -20.99 -18.24
C PHE A 54 4.78 -22.32 -19.03
N ILE A 55 5.57 -23.29 -18.55
CA ILE A 55 5.67 -24.63 -19.16
C ILE A 55 4.30 -25.30 -19.19
N SER A 56 3.57 -25.29 -18.07
CA SER A 56 2.23 -25.87 -17.98
C SER A 56 1.23 -25.21 -18.94
N ALA A 57 1.30 -23.89 -19.10
CA ALA A 57 0.49 -23.17 -20.07
C ALA A 57 0.81 -23.54 -21.52
N GLN A 58 2.11 -23.67 -21.87
CA GLN A 58 2.54 -24.13 -23.19
C GLN A 58 2.04 -25.55 -23.49
N GLU A 59 2.17 -26.48 -22.55
CA GLU A 59 1.67 -27.85 -22.69
C GLU A 59 0.15 -27.87 -22.88
N ARG A 60 -0.59 -27.06 -22.12
CA ARG A 60 -2.04 -26.93 -22.29
C ARG A 60 -2.42 -26.47 -23.69
N PHE A 61 -1.79 -25.42 -24.20
CA PHE A 61 -2.07 -24.94 -25.57
C PHE A 61 -1.73 -26.01 -26.62
N LYS A 62 -0.61 -26.71 -26.45
CA LYS A 62 -0.21 -27.81 -27.34
C LYS A 62 -1.25 -28.95 -27.33
N ASN A 63 -1.70 -29.37 -26.15
CA ASN A 63 -2.65 -30.46 -25.98
C ASN A 63 -4.04 -30.12 -26.54
N LEU A 64 -4.46 -28.85 -26.45
CA LEU A 64 -5.72 -28.35 -26.99
C LEU A 64 -5.63 -27.98 -28.47
N GLY A 65 -4.44 -28.03 -29.07
CA GLY A 65 -4.22 -27.56 -30.44
C GLY A 65 -4.56 -26.08 -30.64
N THR A 66 -4.43 -25.27 -29.55
CA THR A 66 -4.83 -23.86 -29.59
C THR A 66 -3.92 -23.04 -30.48
N MET A 67 -4.51 -22.36 -31.45
CA MET A 67 -3.85 -21.40 -32.34
C MET A 67 -4.64 -20.09 -32.28
N PHE A 68 -3.92 -18.97 -32.21
CA PHE A 68 -4.52 -17.63 -32.19
C PHE A 68 -4.40 -16.99 -33.56
N ASP A 69 -5.50 -16.45 -34.09
CA ASP A 69 -5.48 -15.68 -35.35
C ASP A 69 -5.20 -14.20 -35.03
N PRO A 70 -4.19 -13.57 -35.62
CA PRO A 70 -3.96 -12.13 -35.47
C PRO A 70 -5.17 -11.26 -35.89
N LYS A 71 -6.08 -11.79 -36.73
CA LYS A 71 -7.30 -11.09 -37.12
C LYS A 71 -8.31 -10.94 -35.97
N ASP A 72 -8.20 -11.78 -34.93
CA ASP A 72 -9.03 -11.70 -33.74
C ASP A 72 -8.55 -10.59 -32.76
N MET A 73 -7.41 -9.97 -33.04
CA MET A 73 -6.92 -8.87 -32.22
C MET A 73 -7.81 -7.63 -32.34
N PRO A 74 -8.04 -6.86 -31.24
CA PRO A 74 -8.85 -5.66 -31.28
C PRO A 74 -8.36 -4.64 -32.31
N ILE A 75 -9.29 -4.06 -33.06
CA ILE A 75 -9.02 -3.02 -34.04
C ILE A 75 -9.00 -1.65 -33.36
N ALA A 76 -7.93 -0.90 -33.55
CA ALA A 76 -7.81 0.46 -33.01
C ALA A 76 -8.44 1.48 -33.98
N MET A 77 -9.24 2.41 -33.45
CA MET A 77 -9.89 3.45 -34.22
C MET A 77 -10.15 4.72 -33.38
N GLN A 78 -10.52 5.81 -34.09
CA GLN A 78 -11.16 6.96 -33.46
C GLN A 78 -12.68 6.91 -33.72
N ILE A 79 -13.46 7.10 -32.65
CA ILE A 79 -14.92 7.04 -32.71
C ILE A 79 -15.52 8.26 -32.03
N ALA A 80 -16.62 8.78 -32.59
CA ALA A 80 -17.34 9.91 -31.99
C ALA A 80 -18.02 9.49 -30.67
N LEU A 81 -17.83 10.25 -29.60
CA LEU A 81 -18.44 9.99 -28.28
C LEU A 81 -19.93 9.72 -28.32
N GLY A 82 -20.67 10.39 -29.22
CA GLY A 82 -22.10 10.22 -29.35
C GLY A 82 -22.57 8.89 -29.95
N LEU A 83 -21.65 8.06 -30.47
CA LEU A 83 -21.92 6.73 -30.96
C LEU A 83 -21.72 5.63 -29.91
N LEU A 84 -21.16 5.98 -28.76
CA LEU A 84 -20.90 5.04 -27.67
C LEU A 84 -22.17 4.80 -26.86
N MET A 85 -22.46 3.54 -26.61
CA MET A 85 -23.59 3.09 -25.78
C MET A 85 -23.06 2.37 -24.55
N SER A 86 -23.62 2.65 -23.39
CA SER A 86 -23.45 1.82 -22.19
C SER A 86 -24.61 0.84 -22.09
N ASP A 87 -24.32 -0.42 -21.85
CA ASP A 87 -25.29 -1.49 -21.72
C ASP A 87 -25.27 -1.99 -20.27
N GLU A 88 -26.41 -1.88 -19.56
CA GLU A 88 -26.54 -2.24 -18.15
C GLU A 88 -26.31 -3.73 -17.88
N ASP A 89 -26.52 -4.60 -18.90
CA ASP A 89 -26.24 -6.03 -18.79
C ASP A 89 -24.73 -6.36 -18.85
N ILE A 90 -23.92 -5.40 -19.32
CA ILE A 90 -22.47 -5.57 -19.50
C ILE A 90 -21.72 -4.72 -18.51
N GLN A 91 -22.13 -3.46 -18.34
CA GLN A 91 -21.52 -2.48 -17.47
C GLN A 91 -22.23 -2.42 -16.12
N ARG A 92 -21.47 -2.19 -15.06
CA ARG A 92 -22.05 -1.76 -13.78
C ARG A 92 -22.66 -0.36 -13.91
N GLU A 93 -23.54 -0.02 -12.99
CA GLU A 93 -24.03 1.35 -12.84
C GLU A 93 -22.87 2.35 -12.73
N ILE A 94 -23.04 3.53 -13.28
CA ILE A 94 -21.99 4.54 -13.26
C ILE A 94 -21.68 5.00 -11.82
N ASP A 95 -20.44 4.88 -11.41
CA ASP A 95 -19.95 5.45 -10.17
C ASP A 95 -19.72 6.95 -10.37
N VAL A 96 -20.69 7.75 -9.91
CA VAL A 96 -20.66 9.22 -10.06
C VAL A 96 -19.46 9.85 -9.35
N PRO A 97 -19.11 9.49 -8.10
CA PRO A 97 -17.86 9.93 -7.45
C PRO A 97 -16.62 9.66 -8.29
N HIS A 98 -16.49 8.44 -8.85
CA HIS A 98 -15.33 8.07 -9.67
C HIS A 98 -15.27 8.86 -10.99
N ALA A 99 -16.39 9.03 -11.68
CA ALA A 99 -16.47 9.86 -12.89
C ALA A 99 -16.12 11.33 -12.58
N THR A 100 -16.59 11.86 -11.45
CA THR A 100 -16.26 13.21 -10.97
C THR A 100 -14.78 13.36 -10.65
N HIS A 101 -14.18 12.32 -10.05
CA HIS A 101 -12.73 12.30 -9.79
C HIS A 101 -11.93 12.36 -11.09
N ILE A 102 -12.24 11.51 -12.08
CA ILE A 102 -11.58 11.56 -13.40
C ILE A 102 -11.78 12.95 -14.04
N PHE A 103 -12.98 13.54 -13.97
CA PHE A 103 -13.23 14.89 -14.47
C PHE A 103 -12.35 15.95 -13.80
N SER A 104 -12.19 15.88 -12.49
CA SER A 104 -11.43 16.86 -11.69
C SER A 104 -9.92 16.83 -11.98
N TYR A 105 -9.39 15.63 -12.29
CA TYR A 105 -7.97 15.42 -12.60
C TYR A 105 -7.74 15.04 -14.07
N TYR A 106 -8.65 15.51 -14.94
CA TYR A 106 -8.61 15.16 -16.37
C TYR A 106 -7.34 15.66 -17.04
N ASP A 107 -6.61 14.73 -17.63
CA ASP A 107 -5.43 15.00 -18.44
C ASP A 107 -5.58 14.28 -19.79
N PRO A 108 -5.70 15.02 -20.91
CA PRO A 108 -5.86 14.40 -22.23
C PRO A 108 -4.77 13.38 -22.60
N GLN A 109 -3.54 13.58 -22.08
CA GLN A 109 -2.41 12.68 -22.35
C GLN A 109 -2.53 11.34 -21.61
N ARG A 110 -3.38 11.28 -20.57
CA ARG A 110 -3.58 10.10 -19.74
C ARG A 110 -4.90 9.38 -20.01
N VAL A 111 -5.70 9.88 -20.96
CA VAL A 111 -6.95 9.22 -21.33
C VAL A 111 -6.65 7.90 -22.01
N GLN A 112 -7.11 6.81 -21.38
CA GLN A 112 -6.96 5.48 -21.93
C GLN A 112 -7.92 5.24 -23.10
N SER A 113 -7.55 4.32 -23.99
CA SER A 113 -8.43 3.85 -25.06
C SER A 113 -9.68 3.18 -24.49
N ILE A 114 -10.85 3.53 -25.01
CA ILE A 114 -12.13 2.92 -24.63
C ILE A 114 -12.23 1.57 -25.34
N GLN A 115 -12.69 0.55 -24.63
CA GLN A 115 -12.86 -0.79 -25.21
C GLN A 115 -14.31 -1.05 -25.50
N LEU A 116 -14.55 -1.50 -26.71
CA LEU A 116 -15.90 -1.61 -27.29
C LEU A 116 -16.14 -3.00 -27.87
N ILE A 117 -17.41 -3.31 -27.97
CA ILE A 117 -17.91 -4.29 -28.92
C ILE A 117 -18.67 -3.54 -30.01
N LYS A 118 -18.39 -3.90 -31.26
CA LYS A 118 -19.13 -3.43 -32.42
C LYS A 118 -20.04 -4.53 -32.91
N ALA A 119 -21.33 -4.25 -33.07
CA ALA A 119 -22.27 -5.18 -33.68
C ALA A 119 -21.89 -5.46 -35.14
N VAL A 120 -21.99 -6.73 -35.54
CA VAL A 120 -21.60 -7.16 -36.90
C VAL A 120 -22.43 -6.42 -37.97
N GLY A 121 -21.70 -5.77 -38.89
CA GLY A 121 -22.35 -5.04 -40.00
C GLY A 121 -23.12 -3.77 -39.59
N LYS A 122 -22.98 -3.29 -38.35
CA LYS A 122 -23.65 -2.07 -37.85
C LYS A 122 -22.66 -1.07 -37.29
N GLU A 123 -23.04 0.20 -37.24
CA GLU A 123 -22.32 1.29 -36.57
C GLU A 123 -22.82 1.45 -35.10
N GLU A 124 -22.97 0.32 -34.39
CA GLU A 124 -23.41 0.25 -33.00
C GLU A 124 -22.23 -0.20 -32.14
N TYR A 125 -21.84 0.63 -31.15
CA TYR A 125 -20.67 0.42 -30.33
C TYR A 125 -21.05 0.40 -28.86
N THR A 126 -20.89 -0.74 -28.22
CA THR A 126 -21.17 -0.92 -26.80
C THR A 126 -19.88 -0.89 -26.00
N ILE A 127 -19.83 -0.07 -24.97
CA ILE A 127 -18.67 0.06 -24.09
C ILE A 127 -18.53 -1.21 -23.25
N VAL A 128 -17.33 -1.81 -23.30
CA VAL A 128 -16.95 -2.92 -22.43
C VAL A 128 -16.05 -2.42 -21.28
N ASN A 129 -15.20 -1.42 -21.55
CA ASN A 129 -14.40 -0.76 -20.52
C ASN A 129 -14.17 0.71 -20.89
N GLY A 130 -14.06 1.58 -19.88
CA GLY A 130 -13.83 3.02 -20.07
C GLY A 130 -15.09 3.88 -20.00
N GLN A 131 -16.20 3.39 -19.46
CA GLN A 131 -17.45 4.15 -19.28
C GLN A 131 -17.24 5.47 -18.53
N HIS A 132 -16.52 5.44 -17.38
CA HIS A 132 -16.25 6.63 -16.59
C HIS A 132 -15.35 7.63 -17.34
N THR A 133 -14.38 7.14 -18.11
CA THR A 133 -13.49 7.94 -18.95
C THR A 133 -14.27 8.63 -20.06
N ALA A 134 -15.15 7.90 -20.75
CA ALA A 134 -16.01 8.45 -21.81
C ALA A 134 -16.92 9.56 -21.24
N THR A 135 -17.56 9.29 -20.09
CA THR A 135 -18.43 10.26 -19.40
C THR A 135 -17.66 11.51 -18.96
N ALA A 136 -16.49 11.35 -18.33
CA ALA A 136 -15.66 12.47 -17.90
C ALA A 136 -15.20 13.32 -19.12
N THR A 137 -14.80 12.68 -20.23
CA THR A 137 -14.42 13.36 -21.45
C THR A 137 -15.59 14.18 -22.01
N ALA A 138 -16.80 13.60 -22.07
CA ALA A 138 -17.99 14.34 -22.49
C ALA A 138 -18.23 15.56 -21.60
N LEU A 139 -18.15 15.42 -20.28
CA LEU A 139 -18.32 16.51 -19.31
C LEU A 139 -17.27 17.62 -19.47
N ILE A 140 -16.01 17.30 -19.77
CA ILE A 140 -14.95 18.27 -20.05
C ILE A 140 -15.32 19.14 -21.26
N ILE A 141 -15.84 18.52 -22.34
CA ILE A 141 -16.23 19.26 -23.54
C ILE A 141 -17.48 20.08 -23.28
N MET A 142 -18.50 19.50 -22.64
CA MET A 142 -19.74 20.18 -22.28
C MET A 142 -19.50 21.37 -21.36
N SER A 143 -18.50 21.34 -20.51
CA SER A 143 -18.09 22.47 -19.66
C SER A 143 -17.22 23.51 -20.37
N GLY A 144 -16.97 23.35 -21.68
CA GLY A 144 -16.16 24.27 -22.48
C GLY A 144 -14.66 24.25 -22.19
N ARG A 145 -14.18 23.20 -21.54
CA ARG A 145 -12.75 23.06 -21.13
C ARG A 145 -11.87 22.38 -22.17
N MET A 146 -12.42 21.93 -23.28
CA MET A 146 -11.66 21.34 -24.39
C MET A 146 -11.38 22.40 -25.45
N LYS A 147 -10.09 22.78 -25.60
CA LYS A 147 -9.65 23.78 -26.58
C LYS A 147 -10.02 23.36 -28.00
N GLY A 148 -10.63 24.30 -28.76
CA GLY A 148 -11.06 24.06 -30.15
C GLY A 148 -12.41 23.38 -30.30
N TRP A 149 -13.09 23.01 -29.20
CA TRP A 149 -14.39 22.34 -29.22
C TRP A 149 -15.47 23.19 -28.52
N LYS A 150 -16.67 23.22 -29.12
CA LYS A 150 -17.84 23.86 -28.50
C LYS A 150 -18.61 22.85 -27.67
N ALA A 151 -19.19 23.30 -26.55
CA ALA A 151 -19.95 22.42 -25.66
C ALA A 151 -21.04 21.60 -26.38
N LYS A 152 -21.77 22.22 -27.33
CA LYS A 152 -22.82 21.54 -28.10
C LYS A 152 -22.33 20.46 -29.04
N ASP A 153 -21.04 20.44 -29.40
CA ASP A 153 -20.47 19.49 -30.37
C ASP A 153 -19.84 18.27 -29.70
N TRP A 154 -20.02 18.09 -28.39
CA TRP A 154 -19.40 17.01 -27.60
C TRP A 154 -19.64 15.61 -28.21
N LYS A 155 -20.83 15.38 -28.80
CA LYS A 155 -21.16 14.09 -29.44
C LYS A 155 -20.26 13.76 -30.64
N LYS A 156 -19.66 14.76 -31.28
CA LYS A 156 -18.78 14.61 -32.45
C LYS A 156 -17.32 14.42 -32.06
N PHE A 157 -16.98 14.60 -30.76
CA PHE A 157 -15.60 14.54 -30.31
C PHE A 157 -15.03 13.14 -30.49
N PRO A 158 -13.88 13.00 -31.19
CA PRO A 158 -13.26 11.70 -31.41
C PRO A 158 -12.53 11.26 -30.16
N VAL A 159 -12.77 10.02 -29.73
CA VAL A 159 -11.99 9.33 -28.70
C VAL A 159 -11.30 8.11 -29.27
N ASN A 160 -10.14 7.81 -28.73
CA ASN A 160 -9.43 6.57 -29.08
C ASN A 160 -10.16 5.37 -28.50
N ALA A 161 -10.43 4.39 -29.33
CA ALA A 161 -11.11 3.18 -28.93
C ALA A 161 -10.46 1.93 -29.60
N THR A 162 -10.62 0.80 -28.95
CA THR A 162 -10.37 -0.51 -29.55
C THR A 162 -11.66 -1.30 -29.52
N TYR A 163 -11.94 -2.09 -30.56
CA TYR A 163 -13.17 -2.89 -30.61
C TYR A 163 -12.92 -4.30 -31.14
N ILE A 164 -13.82 -5.20 -30.73
CA ILE A 164 -13.99 -6.53 -31.31
C ILE A 164 -15.36 -6.54 -31.99
N GLU A 165 -15.44 -7.02 -33.22
CA GLU A 165 -16.70 -7.14 -33.94
C GLU A 165 -17.36 -8.48 -33.59
N THR A 166 -18.50 -8.42 -32.90
CA THR A 166 -19.28 -9.61 -32.50
C THR A 166 -20.70 -9.25 -32.10
N ASP A 167 -21.64 -10.12 -32.39
CA ASP A 167 -23.03 -10.06 -31.87
C ASP A 167 -23.19 -10.89 -30.59
N ASP A 168 -22.13 -11.58 -30.15
CA ASP A 168 -22.16 -12.40 -28.94
C ASP A 168 -21.98 -11.56 -27.66
N ARG A 169 -23.09 -11.29 -27.00
CA ARG A 169 -23.10 -10.55 -25.72
C ARG A 169 -22.39 -11.31 -24.58
N SER A 170 -22.24 -12.64 -24.69
CA SER A 170 -21.47 -13.39 -23.67
C SER A 170 -20.00 -13.05 -23.74
N LYS A 171 -19.43 -12.89 -24.93
CA LYS A 171 -18.06 -12.40 -25.12
C LYS A 171 -17.85 -11.00 -24.54
N ALA A 172 -18.87 -10.13 -24.65
CA ALA A 172 -18.79 -8.80 -24.05
C ALA A 172 -18.64 -8.86 -22.53
N ARG A 173 -19.49 -9.66 -21.87
CA ARG A 173 -19.46 -9.85 -20.41
C ARG A 173 -18.17 -10.52 -19.96
N GLU A 174 -17.74 -11.55 -20.69
CA GLU A 174 -16.46 -12.23 -20.42
C GLU A 174 -15.28 -11.25 -20.56
N THR A 175 -15.22 -10.47 -21.63
CA THR A 175 -14.19 -9.46 -21.84
C THR A 175 -14.20 -8.43 -20.70
N PHE A 176 -15.38 -7.93 -20.30
CA PHE A 176 -15.51 -7.02 -19.17
C PHE A 176 -14.97 -7.63 -17.86
N ALA A 177 -15.35 -8.88 -17.57
CA ALA A 177 -14.91 -9.59 -16.37
C ALA A 177 -13.39 -9.81 -16.36
N LEU A 178 -12.81 -10.26 -17.48
CA LEU A 178 -11.38 -10.47 -17.61
C LEU A 178 -10.57 -9.17 -17.46
N MET A 179 -11.04 -8.07 -18.07
CA MET A 179 -10.31 -6.81 -18.04
C MET A 179 -10.37 -6.09 -16.70
N ASN A 180 -11.43 -6.29 -15.94
CA ASN A 180 -11.60 -5.71 -14.61
C ASN A 180 -11.25 -6.68 -13.47
N GLY A 181 -10.86 -7.90 -13.77
CA GLY A 181 -10.55 -8.96 -12.82
C GLY A 181 -9.19 -9.61 -13.08
N GLU A 182 -9.21 -10.83 -13.63
CA GLU A 182 -8.03 -11.70 -13.70
C GLU A 182 -6.88 -11.19 -14.58
N MET A 183 -7.16 -10.36 -15.61
CA MET A 183 -6.14 -9.87 -16.55
C MET A 183 -5.54 -8.52 -16.17
N SER A 184 -6.16 -7.76 -15.28
CA SER A 184 -5.62 -6.49 -14.81
C SER A 184 -4.99 -6.66 -13.44
N LYS A 185 -3.67 -6.62 -13.38
CA LYS A 185 -2.98 -6.48 -12.10
C LYS A 185 -3.15 -5.04 -11.63
N GLU A 186 -3.82 -4.85 -10.50
CA GLU A 186 -3.92 -3.53 -9.87
C GLU A 186 -2.52 -2.98 -9.59
N ILE A 187 -2.33 -1.68 -9.85
CA ILE A 187 -1.11 -0.97 -9.46
C ILE A 187 -1.07 -0.94 -7.94
N THR A 188 -0.05 -1.56 -7.37
CA THR A 188 0.11 -1.64 -5.92
C THR A 188 0.56 -0.31 -5.33
N THR A 189 0.38 -0.13 -4.02
CA THR A 189 0.93 1.04 -3.30
C THR A 189 2.44 1.16 -3.51
N PHE A 190 3.15 0.03 -3.56
CA PHE A 190 4.58 0.00 -3.84
C PHE A 190 4.91 0.53 -5.25
N ASP A 191 4.14 0.15 -6.28
CA ASP A 191 4.36 0.62 -7.65
C ASP A 191 4.15 2.15 -7.73
N HIS A 192 3.13 2.68 -7.03
CA HIS A 192 2.94 4.14 -6.91
C HIS A 192 4.12 4.82 -6.22
N TRP A 193 4.59 4.28 -5.11
CA TRP A 193 5.73 4.81 -4.39
C TRP A 193 6.99 4.83 -5.23
N LYS A 194 7.26 3.74 -5.94
CA LYS A 194 8.37 3.63 -6.88
C LYS A 194 8.28 4.70 -7.98
N GLN A 195 7.10 4.88 -8.59
CA GLN A 195 6.91 5.89 -9.63
C GLN A 195 7.13 7.31 -9.09
N HIS A 196 6.55 7.65 -7.95
CA HIS A 196 6.72 8.96 -7.32
C HIS A 196 8.20 9.23 -6.99
N TYR A 197 8.86 8.26 -6.38
CA TYR A 197 10.27 8.36 -6.02
C TYR A 197 11.15 8.59 -7.24
N LEU A 198 10.99 7.79 -8.29
CA LEU A 198 11.75 7.91 -9.52
C LEU A 198 11.48 9.23 -10.25
N SER A 199 10.24 9.72 -10.24
CA SER A 199 9.89 11.02 -10.83
C SER A 199 10.65 12.18 -10.15
N VAL A 200 10.88 12.12 -8.84
CA VAL A 200 11.70 13.12 -8.15
C VAL A 200 13.19 12.86 -8.42
N ARG A 201 13.63 11.63 -8.28
CA ARG A 201 15.03 11.24 -8.34
C ARG A 201 15.65 11.41 -9.74
N LEU A 202 14.92 10.97 -10.76
CA LEU A 202 15.42 10.93 -12.15
C LEU A 202 14.98 12.17 -12.94
N ASP A 203 13.73 12.61 -12.75
CA ASP A 203 13.10 13.65 -13.56
C ASP A 203 13.06 15.00 -12.85
N GLN A 204 13.57 15.09 -11.61
CA GLN A 204 13.58 16.30 -10.77
C GLN A 204 12.18 16.92 -10.59
N SER A 205 11.15 16.10 -10.49
CA SER A 205 9.77 16.54 -10.34
C SER A 205 9.57 17.31 -9.04
N GLY A 206 9.01 18.51 -9.13
CA GLY A 206 8.59 19.33 -8.00
C GLY A 206 7.14 19.05 -7.53
N ASN A 207 6.49 17.98 -7.98
CA ASN A 207 5.13 17.64 -7.55
C ASN A 207 5.10 17.35 -6.05
N PRO A 208 4.28 18.06 -5.23
CA PRO A 208 4.26 17.90 -3.78
C PRO A 208 3.98 16.46 -3.32
N LYS A 209 3.07 15.75 -4.00
CA LYS A 209 2.75 14.34 -3.69
C LYS A 209 3.97 13.43 -3.91
N TYR A 210 4.74 13.67 -4.97
CA TYR A 210 5.93 12.88 -5.27
C TYR A 210 7.06 13.21 -4.29
N LEU A 211 7.23 14.49 -3.94
CA LEU A 211 8.18 14.92 -2.91
C LEU A 211 7.86 14.32 -1.54
N HIS A 212 6.59 14.25 -1.16
CA HIS A 212 6.17 13.54 0.06
C HIS A 212 6.63 12.09 0.06
N THR A 213 6.29 11.31 -0.97
CA THR A 213 6.72 9.91 -1.09
C THR A 213 8.25 9.77 -1.12
N TYR A 214 8.94 10.68 -1.82
CA TYR A 214 10.40 10.72 -1.83
C TYR A 214 10.96 10.89 -0.41
N THR A 215 10.41 11.80 0.37
CA THR A 215 10.79 12.02 1.77
C THR A 215 10.56 10.79 2.63
N LEU A 216 9.43 10.09 2.47
CA LEU A 216 9.14 8.85 3.18
C LEU A 216 10.19 7.78 2.90
N ILE A 217 10.56 7.57 1.64
CA ILE A 217 11.58 6.59 1.26
C ILE A 217 12.96 6.98 1.80
N GLN A 218 13.32 8.28 1.76
CA GLN A 218 14.58 8.74 2.34
C GLN A 218 14.65 8.51 3.86
N LEU A 219 13.53 8.74 4.57
CA LEU A 219 13.45 8.44 6.00
C LEU A 219 13.58 6.94 6.29
N LEU A 220 12.90 6.09 5.54
CA LEU A 220 13.05 4.65 5.67
C LEU A 220 14.52 4.24 5.50
N ARG A 221 15.18 4.70 4.45
CA ARG A 221 16.58 4.37 4.16
C ARG A 221 17.56 4.90 5.22
N LYS A 222 17.29 6.09 5.78
CA LYS A 222 18.07 6.64 6.92
C LYS A 222 18.16 5.66 8.10
N TYR A 223 17.15 4.83 8.28
CA TYR A 223 17.04 3.83 9.34
C TYR A 223 17.17 2.38 8.81
N ASN A 224 17.89 2.19 7.72
CA ASN A 224 18.14 0.88 7.09
C ASN A 224 16.86 0.08 6.75
N CYS A 225 15.77 0.80 6.46
CA CYS A 225 14.51 0.20 6.05
C CYS A 225 14.31 0.37 4.54
N THR A 226 13.84 -0.68 3.89
CA THR A 226 13.60 -0.70 2.44
C THR A 226 12.13 -1.05 2.15
N PRO A 227 11.39 -0.20 1.42
CA PRO A 227 10.04 -0.53 1.00
C PRO A 227 10.05 -1.68 -0.01
N LEU A 228 9.19 -2.68 0.21
CA LEU A 228 9.06 -3.85 -0.67
C LEU A 228 7.60 -4.06 -1.08
N PRO A 229 7.34 -4.61 -2.27
CA PRO A 229 6.00 -5.05 -2.65
C PRO A 229 5.55 -6.23 -1.78
N GLU A 230 4.25 -6.36 -1.56
CA GLU A 230 3.68 -7.54 -0.93
C GLU A 230 4.02 -8.80 -1.75
N GLY A 231 4.40 -9.87 -1.06
CA GLY A 231 4.79 -11.14 -1.71
C GLY A 231 6.22 -11.18 -2.28
N HIS A 232 7.03 -10.15 -2.05
CA HIS A 232 8.45 -10.19 -2.43
C HIS A 232 9.23 -11.22 -1.60
N ASP A 233 10.22 -11.89 -2.19
CA ASP A 233 11.01 -12.94 -1.50
C ASP A 233 11.74 -12.41 -0.25
N ASP A 234 12.12 -11.14 -0.26
CA ASP A 234 12.86 -10.48 0.83
C ASP A 234 12.00 -9.91 1.97
N ILE A 235 10.68 -10.14 1.98
CA ILE A 235 9.77 -9.57 3.01
C ILE A 235 10.09 -9.99 4.45
N GLY A 236 10.80 -11.11 4.61
CA GLY A 236 11.25 -11.62 5.91
C GLY A 236 12.61 -11.08 6.37
N GLN A 237 13.29 -10.31 5.53
CA GLN A 237 14.64 -9.81 5.83
C GLN A 237 14.61 -8.56 6.74
N ALA A 238 15.75 -8.32 7.38
CA ALA A 238 15.97 -7.15 8.22
C ALA A 238 15.64 -5.84 7.50
N GLY A 239 14.87 -4.95 8.14
CA GLY A 239 14.48 -3.65 7.59
C GLY A 239 13.50 -3.71 6.41
N ALA A 240 12.95 -4.85 6.04
CA ALA A 240 11.91 -4.94 5.01
C ALA A 240 10.61 -4.25 5.47
N VAL A 241 10.02 -3.42 4.61
CA VAL A 241 8.77 -2.66 4.91
C VAL A 241 7.75 -2.95 3.82
N THR A 242 6.73 -3.73 4.13
CA THR A 242 5.62 -4.04 3.20
C THR A 242 4.35 -3.25 3.51
N HIS A 243 4.21 -2.74 4.73
CA HIS A 243 3.03 -2.00 5.19
C HIS A 243 3.13 -0.50 4.87
N LEU A 244 3.23 -0.14 3.58
CA LEU A 244 3.44 1.24 3.14
C LEU A 244 2.32 2.19 3.56
N ASN A 245 1.07 1.72 3.62
CA ASN A 245 -0.06 2.50 4.13
C ASN A 245 0.11 2.87 5.62
N ALA A 246 0.80 2.03 6.41
CA ALA A 246 1.11 2.36 7.81
C ALA A 246 2.18 3.46 7.90
N VAL A 247 3.15 3.45 6.98
CA VAL A 247 4.16 4.52 6.86
C VAL A 247 3.50 5.85 6.50
N GLU A 248 2.61 5.87 5.49
CA GLU A 248 1.85 7.07 5.11
C GLU A 248 0.97 7.57 6.27
N THR A 249 0.32 6.66 6.99
CA THR A 249 -0.50 7.02 8.16
C THR A 249 0.35 7.61 9.28
N ALA A 250 1.55 7.07 9.52
CA ALA A 250 2.47 7.58 10.53
C ALA A 250 3.01 8.98 10.19
N ALA A 251 3.15 9.30 8.89
CA ALA A 251 3.58 10.60 8.40
C ALA A 251 2.42 11.50 7.96
N LYS A 252 1.17 11.20 8.38
CA LYS A 252 -0.02 11.97 8.01
C LYS A 252 0.15 13.45 8.37
N ASN A 253 -0.31 14.32 7.48
CA ASN A 253 -0.15 15.77 7.58
C ASN A 253 1.32 16.23 7.64
N GLU A 254 2.21 15.50 6.94
CA GLU A 254 3.65 15.78 6.91
C GLU A 254 4.32 15.76 8.29
N ASN A 255 3.73 15.03 9.25
CA ASN A 255 4.35 14.80 10.55
C ASN A 255 5.44 13.71 10.46
N TYR A 256 6.57 14.07 9.89
CA TYR A 256 7.70 13.16 9.73
C TYR A 256 8.38 12.79 11.04
N GLU A 257 8.26 13.61 12.09
CA GLU A 257 8.82 13.34 13.41
C GLU A 257 8.22 12.07 14.04
N ARG A 258 6.92 11.87 13.84
CA ARG A 258 6.25 10.64 14.29
C ARG A 258 6.81 9.39 13.59
N LEU A 259 6.96 9.46 12.27
CA LEU A 259 7.56 8.36 11.50
C LEU A 259 9.02 8.14 11.94
N GLU A 260 9.79 9.22 12.09
CA GLU A 260 11.18 9.15 12.53
C GLU A 260 11.32 8.51 13.91
N PHE A 261 10.45 8.84 14.86
CA PHE A 261 10.41 8.20 16.17
C PHE A 261 10.18 6.67 16.06
N ILE A 262 9.25 6.23 15.22
CA ILE A 262 8.96 4.82 14.99
C ILE A 262 10.18 4.10 14.42
N LEU A 263 10.77 4.66 13.35
CA LEU A 263 11.90 4.06 12.65
C LEU A 263 13.15 3.99 13.51
N LYS A 264 13.43 5.05 14.31
CA LYS A 264 14.52 5.08 15.28
C LYS A 264 14.40 3.96 16.32
N ASN A 265 13.19 3.73 16.83
CA ASN A 265 12.97 2.63 17.78
C ASN A 265 13.10 1.26 17.11
N HIS A 266 12.64 1.10 15.87
CA HIS A 266 12.89 -0.11 15.10
C HIS A 266 14.39 -0.37 14.92
N ASP A 267 15.14 0.60 14.42
CA ASP A 267 16.59 0.48 14.21
C ASP A 267 17.35 0.18 15.50
N THR A 268 16.89 0.74 16.61
CA THR A 268 17.53 0.52 17.93
C THR A 268 17.27 -0.87 18.49
N TYR A 269 16.03 -1.38 18.36
CA TYR A 269 15.60 -2.59 19.10
C TYR A 269 15.32 -3.79 18.21
N TRP A 270 14.96 -3.60 16.93
CA TRP A 270 14.47 -4.66 16.04
C TRP A 270 15.16 -4.69 14.67
N ASN A 271 16.29 -4.03 14.50
CA ASN A 271 16.96 -3.85 13.19
C ASN A 271 17.32 -5.15 12.45
N SER A 272 17.32 -6.30 13.14
CA SER A 272 17.51 -7.63 12.53
C SER A 272 16.24 -8.25 11.95
N LEU A 273 15.10 -7.57 12.06
CA LEU A 273 13.79 -8.05 11.65
C LEU A 273 13.15 -7.13 10.61
N PRO A 274 12.15 -7.60 9.84
CA PRO A 274 11.31 -6.70 9.06
C PRO A 274 10.48 -5.82 10.01
N ILE A 275 10.25 -4.56 9.61
CA ILE A 275 9.34 -3.69 10.35
C ILE A 275 7.90 -4.13 10.10
N ASN A 276 7.14 -4.33 11.16
CA ASN A 276 5.78 -4.80 11.06
C ASN A 276 4.75 -3.74 11.48
N ASN A 277 3.49 -3.95 11.09
CA ASN A 277 2.41 -3.02 11.38
C ASN A 277 2.18 -2.79 12.90
N SER A 278 2.53 -3.77 13.74
CA SER A 278 2.40 -3.63 15.20
C SER A 278 3.36 -2.59 15.79
N GLU A 279 4.53 -2.41 15.16
CA GLU A 279 5.49 -1.40 15.60
C GLU A 279 4.98 0.02 15.32
N PHE A 280 4.38 0.24 14.14
CA PHE A 280 3.73 1.52 13.84
C PHE A 280 2.66 1.87 14.88
N GLY A 281 1.86 0.88 15.27
CA GLY A 281 0.84 1.09 16.28
C GLY A 281 1.39 1.32 17.68
N LEU A 282 2.31 0.46 18.14
CA LEU A 282 2.89 0.54 19.48
C LEU A 282 3.60 1.88 19.69
N TYR A 283 4.57 2.19 18.81
CA TYR A 283 5.37 3.41 18.95
C TYR A 283 4.56 4.68 18.68
N GLY A 284 3.61 4.62 17.72
CA GLY A 284 2.71 5.74 17.48
C GLY A 284 1.86 6.05 18.70
N SER A 285 1.25 5.02 19.32
CA SER A 285 0.47 5.20 20.55
C SER A 285 1.33 5.65 21.73
N LEU A 286 2.57 5.18 21.82
CA LEU A 286 3.50 5.59 22.87
C LEU A 286 3.86 7.07 22.72
N LEU A 287 4.12 7.53 21.50
CA LEU A 287 4.40 8.95 21.25
C LEU A 287 3.21 9.82 21.60
N ASP A 288 1.99 9.46 21.13
CA ASP A 288 0.76 10.20 21.44
C ASP A 288 0.55 10.35 22.96
N ILE A 289 0.76 9.26 23.72
CA ILE A 289 0.60 9.28 25.17
C ILE A 289 1.68 10.14 25.84
N THR A 290 2.94 10.09 25.36
CA THR A 290 4.01 10.92 25.94
C THR A 290 3.81 12.39 25.67
N GLU A 291 3.29 12.76 24.51
CA GLU A 291 2.90 14.13 24.18
C GLU A 291 1.77 14.61 25.09
N ASP A 292 0.71 13.82 25.26
CA ASP A 292 -0.43 14.14 26.13
C ASP A 292 -0.04 14.32 27.60
N GLU A 293 0.91 13.52 28.08
CA GLU A 293 1.39 13.53 29.49
C GLU A 293 2.63 14.44 29.69
N ASN A 294 3.08 15.16 28.66
CA ASN A 294 4.31 15.99 28.67
C ASN A 294 5.55 15.20 29.11
N ILE A 295 5.66 13.93 28.73
CA ILE A 295 6.83 13.09 29.02
C ILE A 295 7.86 13.30 27.92
N SER A 296 9.08 13.71 28.28
CA SER A 296 10.14 13.87 27.28
C SER A 296 10.77 12.52 26.88
N PRO A 297 10.75 12.16 25.59
CA PRO A 297 11.35 10.92 25.09
C PRO A 297 12.89 11.01 24.94
N THR A 298 13.54 11.99 25.56
CA THR A 298 14.99 12.23 25.47
C THR A 298 15.69 12.09 26.82
N THR A 299 14.98 11.68 27.87
CA THR A 299 15.57 11.52 29.20
C THR A 299 16.24 10.14 29.33
N LYS A 300 17.21 10.07 30.27
CA LYS A 300 17.86 8.80 30.58
C LYS A 300 16.90 7.77 31.18
N GLU A 301 15.95 8.23 31.96
CA GLU A 301 14.87 7.41 32.53
C GLU A 301 13.99 6.81 31.43
N TRP A 302 13.72 7.58 30.38
CA TRP A 302 13.02 7.11 29.19
C TRP A 302 13.81 6.00 28.47
N ASP A 303 15.11 6.17 28.25
CA ASP A 303 15.95 5.17 27.59
C ASP A 303 15.98 3.84 28.38
N ILE A 304 16.03 3.92 29.71
CA ILE A 304 15.93 2.75 30.59
C ILE A 304 14.57 2.09 30.44
N PHE A 305 13.49 2.87 30.53
CA PHE A 305 12.13 2.37 30.34
C PHE A 305 11.95 1.66 29.00
N MET A 306 12.39 2.27 27.92
CA MET A 306 12.29 1.69 26.59
C MET A 306 13.06 0.36 26.49
N THR A 307 14.25 0.30 27.03
CA THR A 307 15.06 -0.93 27.08
C THR A 307 14.34 -2.05 27.85
N ASP A 308 13.78 -1.74 29.01
CA ASP A 308 13.08 -2.68 29.86
C ASP A 308 11.76 -3.13 29.22
N LEU A 309 11.02 -2.22 28.58
CA LEU A 309 9.79 -2.53 27.84
C LEU A 309 10.08 -3.53 26.68
N HIS A 310 11.17 -3.29 25.94
CA HIS A 310 11.57 -4.19 24.86
C HIS A 310 12.07 -5.53 25.40
N ALA A 311 12.70 -5.58 26.58
CA ALA A 311 13.01 -6.83 27.26
C ALA A 311 11.75 -7.64 27.57
N VAL A 312 10.68 -6.99 28.00
CA VAL A 312 9.36 -7.63 28.19
C VAL A 312 8.82 -8.18 26.87
N ILE A 313 8.82 -7.36 25.81
CA ILE A 313 8.31 -7.79 24.50
C ILE A 313 9.12 -8.98 23.97
N GLN A 314 10.44 -8.95 24.09
CA GLN A 314 11.32 -10.01 23.59
C GLN A 314 11.24 -11.29 24.42
N LYS A 315 11.26 -11.21 25.75
CA LYS A 315 11.38 -12.38 26.64
C LYS A 315 10.05 -12.98 27.03
N VAL A 316 9.04 -12.15 27.30
CA VAL A 316 7.70 -12.61 27.71
C VAL A 316 6.85 -12.94 26.48
N PHE A 317 6.75 -12.03 25.54
CA PHE A 317 5.90 -12.20 24.35
C PHE A 317 6.62 -12.83 23.17
N LYS A 318 7.95 -13.02 23.23
CA LYS A 318 8.78 -13.57 22.14
C LYS A 318 8.64 -12.77 20.82
N GLY A 319 8.43 -11.44 20.92
CA GLY A 319 8.37 -10.50 19.81
C GLY A 319 7.02 -9.84 19.61
N MET A 320 6.97 -8.89 18.68
CA MET A 320 5.82 -8.01 18.40
C MET A 320 4.59 -8.76 17.93
N THR A 321 4.76 -9.79 17.10
CA THR A 321 3.63 -10.59 16.57
C THR A 321 2.86 -11.31 17.69
N LYS A 322 3.57 -11.85 18.68
CA LYS A 322 2.94 -12.51 19.84
C LYS A 322 2.33 -11.51 20.80
N LEU A 323 2.98 -10.35 21.02
CA LEU A 323 2.36 -9.24 21.75
C LEU A 323 1.03 -8.85 21.13
N ARG A 324 0.97 -8.66 19.81
CA ARG A 324 -0.28 -8.34 19.10
C ARG A 324 -1.36 -9.41 19.27
N SER A 325 -0.98 -10.68 19.21
CA SER A 325 -1.92 -11.77 19.43
C SER A 325 -2.50 -11.74 20.84
N SER A 326 -1.66 -11.50 21.86
CA SER A 326 -2.06 -11.36 23.26
C SER A 326 -2.95 -10.12 23.47
N ALA A 327 -2.59 -8.99 22.85
CA ALA A 327 -3.38 -7.78 22.88
C ALA A 327 -4.78 -7.96 22.26
N LYS A 328 -4.86 -8.61 21.10
CA LYS A 328 -6.15 -8.95 20.46
C LYS A 328 -7.02 -9.84 21.35
N LYS A 329 -6.43 -10.81 22.02
CA LYS A 329 -7.14 -11.70 22.96
C LYS A 329 -7.64 -10.90 24.18
N ALA A 330 -6.78 -10.06 24.77
CA ALA A 330 -7.15 -9.16 25.85
C ALA A 330 -8.28 -8.20 25.45
N TYR A 331 -8.19 -7.58 24.28
CA TYR A 331 -9.23 -6.70 23.75
C TYR A 331 -10.57 -7.42 23.56
N LYS A 332 -10.56 -8.61 22.97
CA LYS A 332 -11.78 -9.40 22.78
C LYS A 332 -12.48 -9.73 24.12
N ASN A 333 -11.69 -10.05 25.13
CA ASN A 333 -12.22 -10.47 26.44
C ASN A 333 -12.64 -9.29 27.34
N TYR A 334 -11.95 -8.14 27.22
CA TYR A 334 -12.05 -7.03 28.18
C TYR A 334 -12.36 -5.67 27.54
N ARG A 335 -12.74 -5.61 26.25
CA ARG A 335 -12.95 -4.34 25.54
C ARG A 335 -13.94 -3.39 26.23
N TYR A 336 -14.97 -3.94 26.88
CA TYR A 336 -15.98 -3.15 27.61
C TYR A 336 -15.47 -2.60 28.95
N ASP A 337 -14.42 -3.20 29.47
CA ASP A 337 -13.83 -2.85 30.75
C ASP A 337 -12.61 -1.93 30.59
N LEU A 338 -11.95 -2.00 29.44
CA LEU A 338 -10.74 -1.22 29.12
C LEU A 338 -11.04 0.12 28.45
N PHE A 339 -12.16 0.21 27.73
CA PHE A 339 -12.51 1.39 26.97
C PHE A 339 -13.94 1.82 27.30
N ALA A 340 -14.08 3.00 27.91
CA ALA A 340 -15.39 3.61 28.17
C ALA A 340 -16.13 3.92 26.86
N ASP A 341 -15.40 4.15 25.79
CA ASP A 341 -15.92 4.40 24.44
C ASP A 341 -15.96 3.09 23.62
N LYS A 342 -17.18 2.62 23.35
CA LYS A 342 -17.45 1.41 22.58
C LYS A 342 -17.03 1.52 21.11
N SER A 343 -16.77 2.74 20.62
CA SER A 343 -16.32 3.04 19.25
C SER A 343 -14.79 3.00 19.10
N ALA A 344 -14.04 2.90 20.19
CA ALA A 344 -12.59 2.93 20.16
C ALA A 344 -12.04 1.70 19.43
N SER A 345 -11.72 1.87 18.16
CA SER A 345 -11.05 0.91 17.29
C SER A 345 -9.53 0.89 17.48
N ALA A 346 -9.03 1.02 18.72
CA ALA A 346 -7.60 1.20 18.98
C ALA A 346 -6.89 -0.10 19.44
N PRO A 347 -6.70 -1.10 18.57
CA PRO A 347 -5.97 -2.32 18.92
C PRO A 347 -4.51 -2.04 19.32
N PHE A 348 -3.93 -0.94 18.89
CA PHE A 348 -2.52 -0.62 19.13
C PHE A 348 -2.26 -0.04 20.53
N THR A 349 -3.18 0.74 21.06
CA THR A 349 -3.10 1.19 22.45
C THR A 349 -3.17 0.00 23.42
N VAL A 350 -3.89 -1.07 23.05
CA VAL A 350 -3.96 -2.31 23.83
C VAL A 350 -2.63 -3.05 23.85
N GLU A 351 -1.89 -3.09 22.75
CA GLU A 351 -0.55 -3.68 22.69
C GLU A 351 0.40 -2.99 23.66
N LEU A 352 0.43 -1.66 23.64
CA LEU A 352 1.21 -0.87 24.56
C LEU A 352 0.78 -1.09 26.02
N TYR A 353 -0.51 -1.09 26.27
CA TYR A 353 -1.07 -1.32 27.59
C TYR A 353 -0.68 -2.70 28.16
N VAL A 354 -0.80 -3.76 27.35
CA VAL A 354 -0.45 -5.13 27.78
C VAL A 354 1.04 -5.24 28.07
N ALA A 355 1.89 -4.68 27.22
CA ALA A 355 3.34 -4.68 27.44
C ALA A 355 3.72 -3.87 28.69
N TYR A 356 3.15 -2.68 28.85
CA TYR A 356 3.38 -1.83 30.02
C TYR A 356 2.90 -2.47 31.32
N LYS A 357 1.76 -3.15 31.31
CA LYS A 357 1.25 -3.87 32.49
C LYS A 357 2.23 -4.95 32.94
N VAL A 358 2.75 -5.76 32.01
CA VAL A 358 3.76 -6.77 32.34
C VAL A 358 5.05 -6.13 32.84
N TYR A 359 5.49 -5.01 32.22
CA TYR A 359 6.61 -4.23 32.71
C TYR A 359 6.44 -3.82 34.18
N ARG A 360 5.29 -3.27 34.54
CA ARG A 360 4.98 -2.89 35.94
C ARG A 360 4.94 -4.07 36.89
N LEU A 361 4.36 -5.20 36.49
CA LEU A 361 4.33 -6.44 37.30
C LEU A 361 5.71 -6.99 37.59
N LEU A 362 6.66 -6.80 36.71
CA LEU A 362 8.06 -7.20 36.86
C LEU A 362 8.92 -6.17 37.64
N GLY A 363 8.29 -5.16 38.22
CA GLY A 363 8.99 -4.17 39.06
C GLY A 363 9.49 -2.94 38.31
N GLY A 364 9.05 -2.74 37.07
CA GLY A 364 9.35 -1.51 36.33
C GLY A 364 8.81 -0.26 37.04
N THR A 365 9.63 0.80 37.12
CA THR A 365 9.32 1.99 37.93
C THR A 365 8.89 3.21 37.13
N PHE A 366 9.15 3.22 35.81
CA PHE A 366 8.76 4.34 34.96
C PHE A 366 7.25 4.50 34.90
N ASP A 367 6.75 5.71 35.20
CA ASP A 367 5.35 5.99 35.34
C ASP A 367 4.78 6.71 34.12
N ILE A 368 3.67 6.16 33.58
CA ILE A 368 2.87 6.78 32.54
C ILE A 368 1.43 6.84 33.06
N PRO A 369 1.00 7.97 33.65
CA PRO A 369 -0.28 8.09 34.34
C PRO A 369 -1.48 7.64 33.54
N LYS A 370 -1.54 7.99 32.26
CA LYS A 370 -2.63 7.59 31.35
C LYS A 370 -2.75 6.06 31.19
N LEU A 371 -1.64 5.36 31.15
CA LEU A 371 -1.64 3.89 31.10
C LEU A 371 -1.99 3.28 32.46
N GLN A 372 -1.68 3.97 33.57
CA GLN A 372 -2.07 3.54 34.91
C GLN A 372 -3.58 3.65 35.15
N ILE A 373 -4.23 4.71 34.67
CA ILE A 373 -5.69 4.87 34.80
C ILE A 373 -6.42 3.71 34.11
N MET A 374 -5.92 3.28 32.95
CA MET A 374 -6.42 2.07 32.28
C MET A 374 -6.15 0.80 33.11
N TYR A 375 -5.14 0.82 33.96
CA TYR A 375 -4.73 -0.27 34.84
C TYR A 375 -5.59 -0.43 36.10
N ILE A 376 -6.09 0.68 36.68
CA ILE A 376 -6.79 0.69 37.98
C ILE A 376 -8.15 0.02 37.85
N HIS A 377 -8.77 0.00 36.68
CA HIS A 377 -10.14 -0.41 36.53
C HIS A 377 -10.43 -1.91 36.57
N LYS A 378 -9.45 -2.84 36.44
CA LYS A 378 -9.67 -4.29 36.77
C LYS A 378 -8.41 -5.16 36.76
N ASN A 379 -8.45 -6.22 37.57
CA ASN A 379 -7.51 -7.35 37.58
C ASN A 379 -7.58 -8.11 36.23
N ILE A 380 -6.92 -7.59 35.22
CA ILE A 380 -6.71 -8.35 33.98
C ILE A 380 -5.62 -9.35 34.26
N ASP A 381 -5.98 -10.63 34.23
CA ASP A 381 -5.06 -11.74 34.43
C ASP A 381 -4.16 -11.86 33.19
N VAL A 382 -3.05 -11.09 33.19
CA VAL A 382 -2.08 -11.05 32.07
C VAL A 382 -1.13 -12.25 32.16
N ILE A 383 -1.14 -12.99 33.26
CA ILE A 383 -0.20 -14.09 33.55
C ILE A 383 -0.55 -15.36 32.76
N ASN A 384 -1.75 -15.45 32.21
CA ASN A 384 -2.22 -16.59 31.41
C ASN A 384 -2.12 -16.38 29.88
N PHE A 385 -1.21 -15.52 29.43
CA PHE A 385 -1.00 -15.28 28.01
C PHE A 385 0.18 -16.08 27.45
#